data_b9429876ed21ca76f23a1ad117f76887
#
_entry.id   b9429876ed21ca76f23a1ad117f76887
#
_cell.length_a   1.000
_cell.length_b   1.000
_cell.length_c   1.000
_cell.angle_alpha   90.00
_cell.angle_beta   90.00
_cell.angle_gamma   90.00
#
_symmetry.space_group_name_H-M   'P 1'
#
loop_
_entity.id
_entity.type
_entity.pdbx_description
1 polymer ?
#
loop_
_entity_poly.entity_id
_entity_poly.type
_entity_poly.pdbx_seq_one_letter_code
_entity_poly.pdbx_strand_id
1 'polypeptide(L)'
;AKALEYAYDDWCIALLARELGDTANARRYEAFAQGYRNYYDPSTGFMRGLDSGGKWREPFNPYASDHRNDDYCEGNAWQWSWFVPHDPEGLMELMGGRERFVRRLDSLFTADPRLEGDQVSADISGLIGQYAHGNEPSHHITHLYNYAGVPWRTQELVDQVLRTLYSDAPDGLSGNEDCGQMSAWYVMNAMGFYQVCPGRPVYSIGRPLFDEVTLRLEGGKTFVIRAKNNSEKNKYIRSATLNGRPLEGPFFTHEELMAGGVLEFVMSDRPEKWNGNCLLYTSPSPRDGLLSR
;
A
#
# COMPACT_ATOMS: atom_id res chain seq x y z
N ALA A 1 -10.74 12.16 4.11
CA ALA A 1 -9.65 12.25 3.11
C ALA A 1 -8.58 13.25 3.53
N LYS A 2 -8.83 14.55 3.46
CA LYS A 2 -7.84 15.63 3.65
C LYS A 2 -6.91 15.47 4.87
N ALA A 3 -7.45 15.09 6.01
CA ALA A 3 -6.65 14.94 7.23
C ALA A 3 -5.67 13.74 7.16
N LEU A 4 -6.02 12.70 6.43
CA LEU A 4 -5.16 11.53 6.21
C LEU A 4 -4.02 11.89 5.24
N GLU A 5 -4.33 12.58 4.15
CA GLU A 5 -3.32 13.09 3.21
C GLU A 5 -2.35 14.05 3.91
N TYR A 6 -2.85 15.00 4.68
CA TYR A 6 -1.99 15.93 5.43
C TYR A 6 -1.10 15.21 6.43
N ALA A 7 -1.55 14.14 7.08
CA ALA A 7 -0.69 13.34 7.95
C ALA A 7 0.47 12.70 7.17
N TYR A 8 0.23 12.26 5.93
CA TYR A 8 1.27 11.76 5.05
C TYR A 8 2.20 12.88 4.55
N ASP A 9 1.65 14.04 4.17
CA ASP A 9 2.44 15.22 3.77
C ASP A 9 3.34 15.69 4.91
N ASP A 10 2.81 15.76 6.13
CA ASP A 10 3.57 16.11 7.33
C ASP A 10 4.73 15.13 7.58
N TRP A 11 4.51 13.83 7.33
CA TRP A 11 5.58 12.84 7.38
C TRP A 11 6.66 13.11 6.32
N CYS A 12 6.28 13.45 5.08
CA CYS A 12 7.23 13.82 4.03
C CYS A 12 8.04 15.07 4.40
N ILE A 13 7.40 16.08 5.00
CA ILE A 13 8.08 17.28 5.50
C ILE A 13 9.07 16.91 6.62
N ALA A 14 8.67 16.02 7.52
CA ALA A 14 9.55 15.57 8.59
C ALA A 14 10.81 14.86 8.06
N LEU A 15 10.67 14.02 7.02
CA LEU A 15 11.81 13.40 6.35
C LEU A 15 12.76 14.43 5.76
N LEU A 16 12.24 15.37 4.99
CA LEU A 16 13.05 16.42 4.36
C LEU A 16 13.76 17.28 5.44
N ALA A 17 13.07 17.63 6.52
CA ALA A 17 13.65 18.38 7.63
C ALA A 17 14.82 17.62 8.28
N ARG A 18 14.72 16.28 8.43
CA ARG A 18 15.84 15.45 8.93
C ARG A 18 17.05 15.52 8.00
N GLU A 19 16.85 15.34 6.70
CA GLU A 19 17.92 15.40 5.71
C GLU A 19 18.62 16.74 5.69
N LEU A 20 17.88 17.83 5.96
CA LEU A 20 18.42 19.19 6.07
C LEU A 20 19.02 19.51 7.44
N GLY A 21 18.94 18.61 8.42
CA GLY A 21 19.40 18.82 9.77
C GLY A 21 18.50 19.70 10.64
N ASP A 22 17.28 20.05 10.17
CA ASP A 22 16.29 20.82 10.92
C ASP A 22 15.52 19.91 11.88
N THR A 23 16.15 19.63 13.02
CA THR A 23 15.59 18.72 14.03
C THR A 23 14.32 19.26 14.69
N ALA A 24 14.12 20.58 14.73
CA ALA A 24 12.93 21.20 15.33
C ALA A 24 11.70 20.93 14.47
N ASN A 25 11.78 21.22 13.17
CA ASN A 25 10.70 20.93 12.23
C ASN A 25 10.51 19.43 12.04
N ALA A 26 11.57 18.62 12.00
CA ALA A 26 11.45 17.17 11.92
C ALA A 26 10.54 16.64 13.03
N ARG A 27 10.81 16.96 14.29
CA ARG A 27 9.99 16.54 15.45
C ARG A 27 8.56 17.07 15.40
N ARG A 28 8.38 18.31 14.98
CA ARG A 28 7.06 18.94 14.88
C ARG A 28 6.18 18.21 13.87
N TYR A 29 6.69 17.98 12.68
CA TYR A 29 5.93 17.35 11.60
C TYR A 29 5.78 15.85 11.79
N GLU A 30 6.71 15.16 12.49
CA GLU A 30 6.50 13.80 12.96
C GLU A 30 5.29 13.67 13.89
N ALA A 31 5.11 14.64 14.79
CA ALA A 31 3.94 14.64 15.66
C ALA A 31 2.64 14.89 14.88
N PHE A 32 2.66 15.76 13.86
CA PHE A 32 1.51 16.02 12.99
C PHE A 32 1.18 14.80 12.11
N ALA A 33 2.19 14.09 11.64
CA ALA A 33 2.03 12.84 10.88
C ALA A 33 1.24 11.76 11.64
N GLN A 34 1.18 11.83 12.97
CA GLN A 34 0.34 10.94 13.78
C GLN A 34 -1.13 11.41 13.89
N GLY A 35 -1.48 12.53 13.24
CA GLY A 35 -2.82 13.12 13.30
C GLY A 35 -3.93 12.23 12.78
N TYR A 36 -3.62 11.27 11.89
CA TYR A 36 -4.58 10.28 11.38
C TYR A 36 -5.28 9.49 12.50
N ARG A 37 -4.62 9.27 13.65
CA ARG A 37 -5.15 8.54 14.81
C ARG A 37 -6.41 9.17 15.39
N ASN A 38 -6.58 10.48 15.23
CA ASN A 38 -7.74 11.20 15.74
C ASN A 38 -9.03 10.93 14.95
N TYR A 39 -8.90 10.37 13.75
CA TYR A 39 -10.02 10.15 12.83
C TYR A 39 -10.50 8.70 12.78
N TYR A 40 -9.86 7.80 13.51
CA TYR A 40 -10.31 6.42 13.58
C TYR A 40 -11.39 6.26 14.66
N ASP A 41 -12.58 5.84 14.22
CA ASP A 41 -13.69 5.51 15.13
C ASP A 41 -13.68 4.01 15.44
N PRO A 42 -13.28 3.61 16.67
CA PRO A 42 -13.20 2.21 17.03
C PRO A 42 -14.58 1.53 17.13
N SER A 43 -15.68 2.30 17.24
CA SER A 43 -17.04 1.78 17.30
C SER A 43 -17.53 1.29 15.94
N THR A 44 -17.10 1.94 14.85
CA THR A 44 -17.44 1.56 13.49
C THR A 44 -16.28 0.81 12.79
N GLY A 45 -15.05 1.07 13.23
CA GLY A 45 -13.82 0.53 12.63
C GLY A 45 -13.42 1.24 11.34
N PHE A 46 -13.84 2.49 11.13
CA PHE A 46 -13.52 3.30 9.95
C PHE A 46 -12.86 4.62 10.36
N MET A 47 -12.11 5.20 9.42
CA MET A 47 -11.75 6.61 9.50
C MET A 47 -13.00 7.46 9.21
N ARG A 48 -13.30 8.46 10.05
CA ARG A 48 -14.49 9.29 9.96
C ARG A 48 -14.18 10.77 10.12
N GLY A 49 -15.02 11.61 9.55
CA GLY A 49 -14.98 13.05 9.76
C GLY A 49 -15.45 13.47 11.15
N LEU A 50 -14.87 14.54 11.64
CA LEU A 50 -15.28 15.23 12.87
C LEU A 50 -15.90 16.59 12.52
N ASP A 51 -16.91 17.00 13.29
CA ASP A 51 -17.42 18.36 13.26
C ASP A 51 -16.48 19.34 14.00
N SER A 52 -16.79 20.62 13.96
CA SER A 52 -16.03 21.65 14.64
C SER A 52 -16.00 21.53 16.17
N GLY A 53 -16.92 20.73 16.72
CA GLY A 53 -17.00 20.40 18.15
C GLY A 53 -16.24 19.12 18.52
N GLY A 54 -15.58 18.47 17.55
CA GLY A 54 -14.83 17.23 17.76
C GLY A 54 -15.70 15.98 17.90
N LYS A 55 -16.95 16.04 17.46
CA LYS A 55 -17.86 14.89 17.44
C LYS A 55 -17.87 14.25 16.06
N TRP A 56 -18.09 12.93 16.02
CA TRP A 56 -18.26 12.21 14.77
C TRP A 56 -19.44 12.78 13.97
N ARG A 57 -19.22 13.04 12.71
CA ARG A 57 -20.28 13.50 11.81
C ARG A 57 -21.31 12.39 11.59
N GLU A 58 -22.57 12.75 11.65
CA GLU A 58 -23.74 11.86 11.46
C GLU A 58 -24.67 12.43 10.38
N PRO A 59 -25.43 11.60 9.64
CA PRO A 59 -25.41 10.12 9.71
C PRO A 59 -24.15 9.53 9.08
N PHE A 60 -23.72 8.37 9.55
CA PHE A 60 -22.58 7.66 8.99
C PHE A 60 -23.01 6.41 8.22
N ASN A 61 -22.61 6.34 6.95
CA ASN A 61 -22.76 5.17 6.10
C ASN A 61 -21.43 4.90 5.38
N PRO A 62 -20.74 3.76 5.63
CA PRO A 62 -19.43 3.50 5.04
C PRO A 62 -19.44 3.29 3.52
N TYR A 63 -20.60 3.07 2.90
CA TYR A 63 -20.79 2.92 1.45
C TYR A 63 -21.13 4.22 0.74
N ALA A 64 -21.47 5.26 1.51
CA ALA A 64 -21.86 6.53 0.93
C ALA A 64 -20.65 7.27 0.34
N SER A 65 -20.86 7.82 -0.85
CA SER A 65 -19.98 8.79 -1.50
C SER A 65 -20.82 9.92 -2.03
N ASP A 66 -20.46 11.14 -1.68
CA ASP A 66 -21.01 12.36 -2.27
C ASP A 66 -19.86 13.26 -2.68
N HIS A 67 -19.50 13.21 -3.93
CA HIS A 67 -18.30 13.81 -4.53
C HIS A 67 -17.96 15.23 -4.04
N ARG A 68 -18.93 15.99 -3.57
CA ARG A 68 -18.73 17.39 -3.16
C ARG A 68 -19.04 17.70 -1.70
N ASN A 69 -19.74 16.80 -1.00
CA ASN A 69 -20.34 17.12 0.31
C ASN A 69 -20.04 16.08 1.39
N ASP A 70 -19.12 15.14 1.17
CA ASP A 70 -18.76 14.14 2.17
C ASP A 70 -17.38 14.37 2.79
N ASP A 71 -16.98 13.45 3.67
CA ASP A 71 -15.68 13.47 4.35
C ASP A 71 -14.57 12.85 3.49
N TYR A 72 -14.94 12.24 2.35
CA TYR A 72 -14.06 11.46 1.50
C TYR A 72 -14.00 12.06 0.11
N CYS A 73 -12.80 12.26 -0.39
CA CYS A 73 -12.57 12.74 -1.74
C CYS A 73 -12.56 11.55 -2.70
N GLU A 74 -13.42 11.53 -3.71
CA GLU A 74 -13.41 10.49 -4.75
C GLU A 74 -13.41 9.06 -4.19
N GLY A 75 -14.11 8.84 -3.09
CA GLY A 75 -14.12 7.58 -2.38
C GLY A 75 -15.20 7.53 -1.31
N ASN A 76 -15.13 6.52 -0.47
CA ASN A 76 -15.94 6.37 0.73
C ASN A 76 -15.09 5.87 1.90
N ALA A 77 -15.73 5.55 3.03
CA ALA A 77 -15.00 5.10 4.23
C ALA A 77 -14.22 3.81 4.01
N TRP A 78 -14.66 2.92 3.12
CA TRP A 78 -13.97 1.68 2.82
C TRP A 78 -12.60 1.90 2.20
N GLN A 79 -12.47 2.80 1.21
CA GLN A 79 -11.21 3.09 0.54
C GLN A 79 -10.30 3.93 1.46
N TRP A 80 -10.82 5.00 2.03
CA TRP A 80 -10.00 5.97 2.77
C TRP A 80 -9.48 5.47 4.11
N SER A 81 -10.10 4.49 4.73
CA SER A 81 -9.64 3.95 6.03
C SER A 81 -8.24 3.32 5.98
N TRP A 82 -7.69 3.10 4.79
CA TRP A 82 -6.37 2.50 4.59
C TRP A 82 -5.28 3.52 4.23
N PHE A 83 -5.66 4.79 4.02
CA PHE A 83 -4.71 5.80 3.56
C PHE A 83 -3.81 6.31 4.69
N VAL A 84 -2.94 5.41 5.17
CA VAL A 84 -1.86 5.69 6.13
C VAL A 84 -0.58 4.98 5.64
N PRO A 85 -0.08 5.32 4.43
CA PRO A 85 1.04 4.61 3.82
C PRO A 85 2.35 4.77 4.59
N HIS A 86 2.49 5.83 5.35
CA HIS A 86 3.68 6.16 6.14
C HIS A 86 3.78 5.39 7.46
N ASP A 87 2.67 4.84 7.98
CA ASP A 87 2.63 4.14 9.27
C ASP A 87 1.66 2.94 9.26
N PRO A 88 1.90 1.90 8.43
CA PRO A 88 1.05 0.71 8.40
C PRO A 88 0.99 -0.03 9.74
N GLU A 89 2.07 -0.06 10.51
CA GLU A 89 2.13 -0.66 11.84
C GLU A 89 1.26 0.09 12.83
N GLY A 90 1.32 1.43 12.84
CA GLY A 90 0.46 2.25 13.68
C GLY A 90 -1.01 2.12 13.31
N LEU A 91 -1.33 1.94 12.03
CA LEU A 91 -2.69 1.64 11.58
C LEU A 91 -3.15 0.26 12.08
N MET A 92 -2.29 -0.76 12.03
CA MET A 92 -2.58 -2.08 12.59
C MET A 92 -2.86 -2.04 14.10
N GLU A 93 -2.04 -1.30 14.85
CA GLU A 93 -2.26 -1.09 16.30
C GLU A 93 -3.62 -0.43 16.55
N LEU A 94 -3.92 0.63 15.81
CA LEU A 94 -5.14 1.40 15.92
C LEU A 94 -6.39 0.54 15.64
N MET A 95 -6.30 -0.36 14.68
CA MET A 95 -7.36 -1.33 14.35
C MET A 95 -7.45 -2.51 15.31
N GLY A 96 -6.60 -2.57 16.34
CA GLY A 96 -6.63 -3.61 17.39
C GLY A 96 -5.79 -4.84 17.08
N GLY A 97 -4.71 -4.64 16.34
CA GLY A 97 -3.67 -5.63 16.07
C GLY A 97 -3.82 -6.36 14.73
N ARG A 98 -2.77 -7.10 14.41
CA ARG A 98 -2.56 -7.76 13.12
C ARG A 98 -3.75 -8.60 12.63
N GLU A 99 -4.31 -9.44 13.48
CA GLU A 99 -5.40 -10.33 13.08
C GLU A 99 -6.68 -9.56 12.73
N ARG A 100 -7.01 -8.51 13.48
CA ARG A 100 -8.17 -7.66 13.18
C ARG A 100 -7.91 -6.86 11.90
N PHE A 101 -6.72 -6.34 11.73
CA PHE A 101 -6.31 -5.65 10.51
C PHE A 101 -6.49 -6.53 9.27
N VAL A 102 -5.98 -7.78 9.30
CA VAL A 102 -6.15 -8.73 8.17
C VAL A 102 -7.61 -9.02 7.91
N ARG A 103 -8.42 -9.31 8.95
CA ARG A 103 -9.87 -9.52 8.77
C ARG A 103 -10.57 -8.31 8.14
N ARG A 104 -10.17 -7.10 8.53
CA ARG A 104 -10.72 -5.85 7.95
C ARG A 104 -10.30 -5.69 6.48
N LEU A 105 -9.04 -5.97 6.14
CA LEU A 105 -8.58 -6.00 4.75
C LEU A 105 -9.36 -7.04 3.92
N ASP A 106 -9.54 -8.25 4.43
CA ASP A 106 -10.35 -9.27 3.75
C ASP A 106 -11.79 -8.79 3.54
N SER A 107 -12.35 -8.09 4.53
CA SER A 107 -13.70 -7.51 4.41
C SER A 107 -13.78 -6.45 3.31
N LEU A 108 -12.76 -5.63 3.11
CA LEU A 108 -12.71 -4.66 2.01
C LEU A 108 -12.89 -5.34 0.64
N PHE A 109 -12.17 -6.43 0.41
CA PHE A 109 -12.17 -7.16 -0.87
C PHE A 109 -13.39 -8.08 -1.06
N THR A 110 -14.21 -8.28 -0.01
CA THR A 110 -15.38 -9.16 -0.04
C THR A 110 -16.70 -8.44 0.25
N ALA A 111 -16.65 -7.17 0.61
CA ALA A 111 -17.85 -6.36 0.86
C ALA A 111 -18.72 -6.24 -0.40
N ASP A 112 -19.98 -5.92 -0.22
CA ASP A 112 -20.89 -5.63 -1.33
C ASP A 112 -20.32 -4.45 -2.16
N PRO A 113 -20.14 -4.58 -3.48
CA PRO A 113 -19.58 -3.51 -4.31
C PRO A 113 -20.53 -2.34 -4.56
N ARG A 114 -21.75 -2.38 -4.05
CA ARG A 114 -22.71 -1.28 -4.20
C ARG A 114 -22.15 0.01 -3.59
N LEU A 115 -22.34 1.09 -4.32
CA LEU A 115 -22.06 2.44 -3.86
C LEU A 115 -23.37 3.13 -3.54
N GLU A 116 -23.39 3.94 -2.51
CA GLU A 116 -24.56 4.69 -2.06
C GLU A 116 -24.24 6.18 -2.02
N GLY A 117 -25.25 7.03 -2.19
CA GLY A 117 -25.12 8.48 -2.22
C GLY A 117 -25.76 9.10 -3.44
N ASP A 118 -26.05 10.41 -3.36
CA ASP A 118 -26.76 11.14 -4.42
C ASP A 118 -25.84 11.54 -5.58
N GLN A 119 -24.54 11.68 -5.31
CA GLN A 119 -23.53 12.10 -6.29
C GLN A 119 -22.27 11.25 -6.14
N VAL A 120 -22.41 9.92 -6.38
CA VAL A 120 -21.29 8.99 -6.33
C VAL A 120 -20.18 9.42 -7.29
N SER A 121 -18.94 9.46 -6.81
CA SER A 121 -17.79 9.77 -7.66
C SER A 121 -17.57 8.71 -8.73
N ALA A 122 -17.36 9.16 -9.97
CA ALA A 122 -17.01 8.28 -11.08
C ALA A 122 -15.63 7.63 -10.92
N ASP A 123 -14.78 8.20 -10.06
CA ASP A 123 -13.42 7.69 -9.79
C ASP A 123 -13.44 6.40 -8.95
N ILE A 124 -14.57 6.10 -8.29
CA ILE A 124 -14.77 4.82 -7.60
C ILE A 124 -15.07 3.75 -8.65
N SER A 125 -14.05 3.22 -9.27
CA SER A 125 -14.12 2.27 -10.37
C SER A 125 -13.13 1.10 -10.17
N GLY A 126 -13.22 0.05 -11.02
CA GLY A 126 -12.37 -1.14 -10.89
C GLY A 126 -12.55 -1.84 -9.55
N LEU A 127 -13.81 -2.08 -9.16
CA LEU A 127 -14.15 -2.60 -7.84
C LEU A 127 -13.86 -4.09 -7.70
N ILE A 128 -13.20 -4.44 -6.58
CA ILE A 128 -13.14 -5.79 -6.02
C ILE A 128 -13.65 -5.68 -4.58
N GLY A 129 -14.90 -6.06 -4.33
CA GLY A 129 -15.60 -5.63 -3.12
C GLY A 129 -15.70 -4.11 -3.07
N GLN A 130 -15.20 -3.50 -2.02
CA GLN A 130 -15.08 -2.04 -1.89
C GLN A 130 -13.65 -1.51 -2.17
N TYR A 131 -12.72 -2.37 -2.58
CA TYR A 131 -11.44 -1.91 -3.12
C TYR A 131 -11.67 -1.30 -4.50
N ALA A 132 -11.32 -0.03 -4.66
CA ALA A 132 -11.50 0.73 -5.90
C ALA A 132 -10.16 0.96 -6.57
N HIS A 133 -9.79 0.08 -7.51
CA HIS A 133 -8.49 0.16 -8.18
C HIS A 133 -8.34 1.39 -9.08
N GLY A 134 -9.44 1.89 -9.61
CA GLY A 134 -9.44 3.04 -10.53
C GLY A 134 -9.05 4.38 -9.88
N ASN A 135 -8.76 4.41 -8.58
CA ASN A 135 -8.33 5.63 -7.89
C ASN A 135 -7.13 5.39 -6.97
N GLU A 136 -6.18 6.31 -6.95
CA GLU A 136 -4.86 6.21 -6.33
C GLU A 136 -4.87 5.96 -4.82
N PRO A 137 -5.81 6.47 -4.01
CA PRO A 137 -5.86 6.16 -2.59
C PRO A 137 -5.90 4.66 -2.28
N SER A 138 -6.28 3.83 -3.25
CA SER A 138 -6.34 2.37 -3.12
C SER A 138 -5.06 1.64 -3.53
N HIS A 139 -4.16 2.26 -4.28
CA HIS A 139 -3.07 1.58 -4.99
C HIS A 139 -2.08 0.84 -4.09
N HIS A 140 -1.89 1.27 -2.85
CA HIS A 140 -1.00 0.62 -1.88
C HIS A 140 -1.67 -0.51 -1.10
N ILE A 141 -3.01 -0.59 -1.11
CA ILE A 141 -3.78 -1.43 -0.17
C ILE A 141 -3.49 -2.92 -0.35
N THR A 142 -3.37 -3.41 -1.59
CA THR A 142 -3.07 -4.83 -1.86
C THR A 142 -1.76 -5.28 -1.22
N HIS A 143 -0.81 -4.37 -1.00
CA HIS A 143 0.49 -4.63 -0.42
C HIS A 143 0.52 -4.54 1.12
N LEU A 144 -0.54 -4.06 1.76
CA LEU A 144 -0.61 -3.96 3.22
C LEU A 144 -0.57 -5.33 3.92
N TYR A 145 -0.97 -6.39 3.22
CA TYR A 145 -0.85 -7.77 3.75
C TYR A 145 0.61 -8.19 3.99
N ASN A 146 1.56 -7.64 3.23
CA ASN A 146 2.99 -7.89 3.48
C ASN A 146 3.41 -7.39 4.85
N TYR A 147 2.96 -6.20 5.26
CA TYR A 147 3.20 -5.64 6.60
C TYR A 147 2.51 -6.46 7.71
N ALA A 148 1.39 -7.09 7.38
CA ALA A 148 0.67 -7.97 8.29
C ALA A 148 1.22 -9.42 8.32
N GLY A 149 2.30 -9.74 7.58
CA GLY A 149 2.89 -11.08 7.55
C GLY A 149 2.05 -12.13 6.82
N VAL A 150 1.23 -11.68 5.86
CA VAL A 150 0.34 -12.55 5.05
C VAL A 150 0.63 -12.34 3.55
N PRO A 151 1.89 -12.47 3.09
CA PRO A 151 2.32 -12.06 1.76
C PRO A 151 1.59 -12.77 0.61
N TRP A 152 1.12 -13.99 0.83
CA TRP A 152 0.36 -14.71 -0.18
C TRP A 152 -0.95 -13.99 -0.57
N ARG A 153 -1.56 -13.23 0.36
CA ARG A 153 -2.76 -12.43 0.04
C ARG A 153 -2.42 -11.26 -0.89
N THR A 154 -1.27 -10.60 -0.66
CA THR A 154 -0.75 -9.61 -1.62
C THR A 154 -0.61 -10.24 -3.01
N GLN A 155 0.01 -11.43 -3.09
CA GLN A 155 0.25 -12.11 -4.37
C GLN A 155 -1.05 -12.48 -5.08
N GLU A 156 -2.06 -12.96 -4.35
CA GLU A 156 -3.39 -13.28 -4.89
C GLU A 156 -4.09 -12.05 -5.45
N LEU A 157 -4.14 -10.97 -4.67
CA LEU A 157 -4.87 -9.76 -5.04
C LEU A 157 -4.16 -8.99 -6.16
N VAL A 158 -2.84 -8.92 -6.13
CA VAL A 158 -2.06 -8.33 -7.22
C VAL A 158 -2.27 -9.13 -8.52
N ASP A 159 -2.21 -10.48 -8.48
CA ASP A 159 -2.50 -11.32 -9.64
C ASP A 159 -3.93 -11.08 -10.16
N GLN A 160 -4.92 -10.99 -9.27
CA GLN A 160 -6.30 -10.71 -9.64
C GLN A 160 -6.43 -9.35 -10.33
N VAL A 161 -5.92 -8.28 -9.74
CA VAL A 161 -5.97 -6.93 -10.32
C VAL A 161 -5.30 -6.90 -11.69
N LEU A 162 -4.07 -7.41 -11.82
CA LEU A 162 -3.32 -7.42 -13.07
C LEU A 162 -4.05 -8.13 -14.21
N ARG A 163 -4.83 -9.19 -13.90
CA ARG A 163 -5.50 -10.00 -14.90
C ARG A 163 -6.94 -9.60 -15.20
N THR A 164 -7.60 -8.91 -14.27
CA THR A 164 -9.04 -8.64 -14.41
C THR A 164 -9.38 -7.17 -14.60
N LEU A 165 -8.47 -6.26 -14.23
CA LEU A 165 -8.73 -4.83 -14.27
C LEU A 165 -7.87 -4.09 -15.32
N TYR A 166 -7.11 -4.83 -16.11
CA TYR A 166 -6.33 -4.32 -17.24
C TYR A 166 -6.53 -5.20 -18.47
N SER A 167 -6.54 -4.58 -19.65
CA SER A 167 -6.57 -5.28 -20.93
C SER A 167 -5.77 -4.52 -21.98
N ASP A 168 -5.48 -5.17 -23.13
CA ASP A 168 -4.79 -4.58 -24.28
C ASP A 168 -5.74 -3.89 -25.27
N ALA A 169 -6.84 -3.35 -24.76
CA ALA A 169 -7.83 -2.59 -25.53
C ALA A 169 -7.67 -1.07 -25.29
N PRO A 170 -8.22 -0.21 -26.16
CA PRO A 170 -8.21 1.25 -25.97
C PRO A 170 -8.84 1.71 -24.65
N ASP A 171 -9.81 0.95 -24.11
CA ASP A 171 -10.48 1.15 -22.81
C ASP A 171 -9.97 0.18 -21.74
N GLY A 172 -8.71 -0.23 -21.84
CA GLY A 172 -8.10 -1.28 -21.02
C GLY A 172 -7.76 -0.91 -19.59
N LEU A 173 -8.09 0.31 -19.14
CA LEU A 173 -7.92 0.76 -17.76
C LEU A 173 -9.28 0.80 -17.05
N SER A 174 -9.31 0.46 -15.79
CA SER A 174 -10.53 0.46 -14.97
C SER A 174 -10.86 1.82 -14.33
N GLY A 175 -10.19 2.89 -14.74
CA GLY A 175 -10.36 4.26 -14.28
C GLY A 175 -9.62 5.23 -15.20
N ASN A 176 -9.46 6.48 -14.74
CA ASN A 176 -8.61 7.46 -15.42
C ASN A 176 -7.15 7.01 -15.38
N GLU A 177 -6.36 7.42 -16.36
CA GLU A 177 -4.93 7.07 -16.42
C GLU A 177 -4.10 7.86 -15.39
N ASP A 178 -4.52 9.09 -15.10
CA ASP A 178 -3.99 10.01 -14.11
C ASP A 178 -2.47 10.22 -14.20
N CYS A 179 -2.10 10.81 -15.32
CA CYS A 179 -0.70 11.17 -15.61
C CYS A 179 0.29 10.00 -15.58
N GLY A 180 -0.18 8.79 -15.88
CA GLY A 180 0.64 7.58 -15.94
C GLY A 180 0.62 6.72 -14.69
N GLN A 181 -0.15 7.09 -13.66
CA GLN A 181 -0.17 6.34 -12.39
C GLN A 181 -0.75 4.93 -12.56
N MET A 182 -1.83 4.77 -13.33
CA MET A 182 -2.43 3.46 -13.57
C MET A 182 -1.48 2.53 -14.34
N SER A 183 -0.83 3.03 -15.38
CA SER A 183 0.18 2.28 -16.14
C SER A 183 1.41 1.97 -15.29
N ALA A 184 1.89 2.92 -14.49
CA ALA A 184 3.03 2.71 -13.60
C ALA A 184 2.72 1.63 -12.54
N TRP A 185 1.51 1.62 -11.98
CA TRP A 185 1.06 0.58 -11.05
C TRP A 185 1.12 -0.81 -11.71
N TYR A 186 0.57 -0.92 -12.94
CA TYR A 186 0.61 -2.17 -13.69
C TYR A 186 2.05 -2.63 -13.95
N VAL A 187 2.89 -1.76 -14.50
CA VAL A 187 4.27 -2.10 -14.89
C VAL A 187 5.09 -2.53 -13.67
N MET A 188 5.03 -1.79 -12.57
CA MET A 188 5.78 -2.14 -11.36
C MET A 188 5.29 -3.47 -10.75
N ASN A 189 3.99 -3.66 -10.64
CA ASN A 189 3.45 -4.91 -10.11
C ASN A 189 3.70 -6.10 -11.05
N ALA A 190 3.65 -5.90 -12.36
CA ALA A 190 4.00 -6.93 -13.34
C ALA A 190 5.49 -7.34 -13.25
N MET A 191 6.37 -6.42 -12.86
CA MET A 191 7.78 -6.74 -12.54
C MET A 191 7.91 -7.48 -11.20
N GLY A 192 6.90 -7.43 -10.32
CA GLY A 192 6.85 -8.16 -9.07
C GLY A 192 7.07 -7.35 -7.79
N PHE A 193 6.98 -6.01 -7.84
CA PHE A 193 7.12 -5.15 -6.66
C PHE A 193 6.37 -3.83 -6.84
N TYR A 194 6.11 -3.15 -5.72
CA TYR A 194 5.48 -1.83 -5.69
C TYR A 194 5.95 -1.02 -4.48
N GLN A 195 5.88 0.30 -4.56
CA GLN A 195 6.14 1.20 -3.43
C GLN A 195 4.84 1.49 -2.67
N VAL A 196 4.76 1.12 -1.40
CA VAL A 196 3.59 1.42 -0.55
C VAL A 196 3.57 2.88 -0.11
N CYS A 197 4.75 3.42 0.18
CA CYS A 197 4.92 4.77 0.72
C CYS A 197 5.98 5.53 -0.10
N PRO A 198 5.58 6.35 -1.08
CA PRO A 198 6.49 7.27 -1.74
C PRO A 198 7.24 8.13 -0.72
N GLY A 199 8.54 8.34 -0.94
CA GLY A 199 9.43 8.96 0.05
C GLY A 199 10.14 7.97 0.98
N ARG A 200 9.63 6.75 1.15
CA ARG A 200 10.34 5.64 1.81
C ARG A 200 11.02 4.78 0.74
N PRO A 201 12.35 4.64 0.75
CA PRO A 201 13.09 3.91 -0.29
C PRO A 201 13.02 2.39 -0.12
N VAL A 202 11.80 1.85 0.02
CA VAL A 202 11.53 0.43 0.23
C VAL A 202 10.43 -0.03 -0.72
N TYR A 203 10.65 -1.16 -1.35
CA TYR A 203 9.69 -1.82 -2.22
C TYR A 203 9.09 -3.05 -1.54
N SER A 204 7.79 -3.22 -1.71
CA SER A 204 7.00 -4.36 -1.27
C SER A 204 6.87 -5.35 -2.42
N ILE A 205 7.20 -6.61 -2.20
CA ILE A 205 7.17 -7.67 -3.21
C ILE A 205 5.73 -8.14 -3.39
N GLY A 206 5.29 -8.16 -4.66
CA GLY A 206 3.99 -8.65 -5.09
C GLY A 206 4.09 -9.97 -5.84
N ARG A 207 3.42 -10.04 -7.00
CA ARG A 207 3.38 -11.22 -7.87
C ARG A 207 3.97 -10.89 -9.24
N PRO A 208 5.18 -11.39 -9.60
CA PRO A 208 5.76 -11.14 -10.92
C PRO A 208 4.94 -11.84 -12.03
N LEU A 209 4.62 -11.12 -13.11
CA LEU A 209 3.97 -11.73 -14.28
C LEU A 209 4.96 -12.41 -15.22
N PHE A 210 6.19 -11.92 -15.30
CA PHE A 210 7.20 -12.36 -16.24
C PHE A 210 8.18 -13.33 -15.59
N ASP A 211 8.73 -14.26 -16.38
CA ASP A 211 9.78 -15.19 -15.95
C ASP A 211 11.10 -14.44 -15.68
N GLU A 212 11.39 -13.41 -16.48
CA GLU A 212 12.54 -12.55 -16.31
C GLU A 212 12.24 -11.11 -16.73
N VAL A 213 12.71 -10.16 -15.93
CA VAL A 213 12.74 -8.73 -16.24
C VAL A 213 14.14 -8.19 -16.00
N THR A 214 14.67 -7.40 -16.92
CA THR A 214 15.95 -6.73 -16.76
C THR A 214 15.76 -5.22 -16.76
N LEU A 215 16.10 -4.59 -15.65
CA LEU A 215 16.19 -3.14 -15.52
C LEU A 215 17.62 -2.69 -15.86
N ARG A 216 17.75 -1.78 -16.82
CA ARG A 216 19.03 -1.15 -17.16
C ARG A 216 19.14 0.13 -16.35
N LEU A 217 20.12 0.17 -15.48
CA LEU A 217 20.36 1.27 -14.56
C LEU A 217 21.45 2.20 -15.09
N GLU A 218 21.53 3.38 -14.50
CA GLU A 218 22.62 4.30 -14.78
C GLU A 218 23.99 3.67 -14.48
N GLY A 219 25.02 4.12 -15.20
CA GLY A 219 26.37 3.58 -15.08
C GLY A 219 26.55 2.17 -15.64
N GLY A 220 25.61 1.69 -16.48
CA GLY A 220 25.70 0.38 -17.14
C GLY A 220 25.40 -0.83 -16.22
N LYS A 221 24.93 -0.59 -15.03
CA LYS A 221 24.46 -1.65 -14.13
C LYS A 221 23.15 -2.25 -14.62
N THR A 222 22.84 -3.46 -14.16
CA THR A 222 21.55 -4.11 -14.41
C THR A 222 21.00 -4.67 -13.09
N PHE A 223 19.68 -4.60 -12.95
CA PHE A 223 18.96 -5.34 -11.91
C PHE A 223 18.01 -6.33 -12.60
N VAL A 224 18.20 -7.60 -12.35
CA VAL A 224 17.44 -8.68 -13.00
C VAL A 224 16.49 -9.29 -12.00
N ILE A 225 15.22 -9.40 -12.36
CA ILE A 225 14.20 -10.10 -11.58
C ILE A 225 13.92 -11.41 -12.30
N ARG A 226 14.04 -12.54 -11.59
CA ARG A 226 13.76 -13.88 -12.13
C ARG A 226 12.71 -14.58 -11.31
N ALA A 227 11.70 -15.15 -11.97
CA ALA A 227 10.64 -15.93 -11.34
C ALA A 227 10.67 -17.37 -11.87
N LYS A 228 11.41 -18.26 -11.19
CA LYS A 228 11.50 -19.68 -11.53
C LYS A 228 10.18 -20.39 -11.28
N ASN A 229 9.78 -21.28 -12.20
CA ASN A 229 8.51 -22.01 -12.17
C ASN A 229 7.28 -21.10 -12.20
N ASN A 230 7.38 -19.92 -12.76
CA ASN A 230 6.27 -18.98 -12.86
C ASN A 230 5.19 -19.52 -13.82
N SER A 231 3.95 -19.41 -13.43
CA SER A 231 2.78 -19.76 -14.26
C SER A 231 1.52 -19.19 -13.61
N GLU A 232 0.38 -19.26 -14.28
CA GLU A 232 -0.91 -18.88 -13.68
C GLU A 232 -1.25 -19.70 -12.43
N LYS A 233 -0.88 -20.99 -12.41
CA LYS A 233 -1.06 -21.85 -11.26
C LYS A 233 -0.06 -21.56 -10.15
N ASN A 234 1.20 -21.31 -10.50
CA ASN A 234 2.29 -21.06 -9.58
C ASN A 234 2.42 -19.55 -9.32
N LYS A 235 1.44 -18.98 -8.63
CA LYS A 235 1.38 -17.54 -8.37
C LYS A 235 1.96 -17.12 -7.01
N TYR A 236 2.29 -18.07 -6.16
CA TYR A 236 2.84 -17.81 -4.83
C TYR A 236 4.37 -17.88 -4.84
N ILE A 237 5.00 -17.03 -4.07
CA ILE A 237 6.45 -17.05 -3.87
C ILE A 237 6.76 -17.98 -2.71
N ARG A 238 7.47 -19.07 -2.99
CA ARG A 238 7.97 -20.01 -1.99
C ARG A 238 9.24 -19.54 -1.32
N SER A 239 10.13 -18.92 -2.07
CA SER A 239 11.37 -18.35 -1.56
C SER A 239 11.85 -17.22 -2.46
N ALA A 240 12.60 -16.30 -1.87
CA ALA A 240 13.26 -15.21 -2.60
C ALA A 240 14.69 -15.04 -2.15
N THR A 241 15.55 -14.68 -3.08
CA THR A 241 16.93 -14.29 -2.80
C THR A 241 17.28 -13.01 -3.53
N LEU A 242 18.10 -12.19 -2.90
CA LEU A 242 18.72 -11.03 -3.52
C LEU A 242 20.24 -11.25 -3.56
N ASN A 243 20.81 -11.31 -4.77
CA ASN A 243 22.22 -11.62 -5.00
C ASN A 243 22.67 -12.92 -4.29
N GLY A 244 21.81 -13.95 -4.32
CA GLY A 244 22.04 -15.26 -3.70
C GLY A 244 21.84 -15.30 -2.18
N ARG A 245 21.51 -14.18 -1.54
CA ARG A 245 21.20 -14.12 -0.10
C ARG A 245 19.67 -14.24 0.09
N PRO A 246 19.20 -15.14 0.95
CA PRO A 246 17.77 -15.22 1.26
C PRO A 246 17.21 -13.88 1.77
N LEU A 247 16.05 -13.48 1.25
CA LEU A 247 15.31 -12.37 1.83
C LEU A 247 14.55 -12.83 3.07
N GLU A 248 14.66 -12.07 4.15
CA GLU A 248 13.98 -12.38 5.42
C GLU A 248 12.48 -12.01 5.39
N GLY A 249 12.08 -11.13 4.49
CA GLY A 249 10.70 -10.68 4.35
C GLY A 249 10.39 -10.23 2.92
N PRO A 250 9.13 -9.85 2.64
CA PRO A 250 8.69 -9.49 1.29
C PRO A 250 9.05 -8.03 0.94
N PHE A 251 10.27 -7.60 1.26
CA PHE A 251 10.73 -6.24 1.02
C PHE A 251 12.18 -6.21 0.56
N PHE A 252 12.53 -5.18 -0.22
CA PHE A 252 13.90 -4.80 -0.55
C PHE A 252 13.99 -3.27 -0.74
N THR A 253 15.21 -2.73 -0.69
CA THR A 253 15.43 -1.28 -0.71
C THR A 253 15.71 -0.75 -2.10
N HIS A 254 15.51 0.55 -2.29
CA HIS A 254 15.92 1.25 -3.50
C HIS A 254 17.46 1.22 -3.69
N GLU A 255 18.22 1.29 -2.61
CA GLU A 255 19.67 1.16 -2.64
C GLU A 255 20.11 -0.19 -3.20
N GLU A 256 19.49 -1.28 -2.74
CA GLU A 256 19.73 -2.63 -3.24
C GLU A 256 19.39 -2.76 -4.73
N LEU A 257 18.27 -2.14 -5.20
CA LEU A 257 17.93 -2.09 -6.61
C LEU A 257 19.01 -1.35 -7.40
N MET A 258 19.40 -0.15 -6.97
CA MET A 258 20.37 0.71 -7.65
C MET A 258 21.80 0.17 -7.58
N ALA A 259 22.12 -0.70 -6.65
CA ALA A 259 23.38 -1.44 -6.62
C ALA A 259 23.49 -2.41 -7.81
N GLY A 260 22.38 -2.83 -8.38
CA GLY A 260 22.29 -3.86 -9.40
C GLY A 260 22.34 -5.27 -8.83
N GLY A 261 22.18 -6.27 -9.69
CA GLY A 261 22.24 -7.67 -9.28
C GLY A 261 21.00 -8.47 -9.67
N VAL A 262 20.67 -9.49 -8.90
CA VAL A 262 19.59 -10.44 -9.23
C VAL A 262 18.66 -10.64 -8.03
N LEU A 263 17.39 -10.31 -8.21
CA LEU A 263 16.28 -10.69 -7.35
C LEU A 263 15.64 -11.95 -7.93
N GLU A 264 15.75 -13.07 -7.23
CA GLU A 264 15.25 -14.35 -7.73
C GLU A 264 14.13 -14.88 -6.84
N PHE A 265 13.03 -15.26 -7.47
CA PHE A 265 11.88 -15.92 -6.85
C PHE A 265 11.80 -17.38 -7.30
N VAL A 266 11.36 -18.25 -6.40
CA VAL A 266 10.90 -19.61 -6.73
C VAL A 266 9.40 -19.63 -6.50
N MET A 267 8.65 -19.82 -7.57
CA MET A 267 7.18 -19.80 -7.56
C MET A 267 6.59 -21.17 -7.21
N SER A 268 5.38 -21.17 -6.64
CA SER A 268 4.67 -22.33 -6.12
C SER A 268 3.16 -22.21 -6.36
N ASP A 269 2.46 -23.35 -6.39
CA ASP A 269 1.00 -23.40 -6.49
C ASP A 269 0.30 -23.34 -5.12
N ARG A 270 1.04 -23.14 -4.05
CA ARG A 270 0.53 -23.09 -2.67
C ARG A 270 1.01 -21.85 -1.94
N PRO A 271 0.13 -21.24 -1.09
CA PRO A 271 0.53 -20.19 -0.19
C PRO A 271 1.66 -20.64 0.73
N GLU A 272 2.71 -19.84 0.82
CA GLU A 272 3.85 -20.09 1.68
C GLU A 272 4.04 -18.93 2.66
N LYS A 273 4.38 -19.26 3.89
CA LYS A 273 4.82 -18.24 4.85
C LYS A 273 6.26 -17.87 4.54
N TRP A 274 6.53 -16.59 4.45
CA TRP A 274 7.90 -16.11 4.40
C TRP A 274 8.57 -16.41 5.76
N ASN A 275 9.69 -17.14 5.73
CA ASN A 275 10.39 -17.59 6.94
C ASN A 275 11.25 -16.50 7.59
N GLY A 276 10.75 -15.28 7.70
CA GLY A 276 11.40 -14.16 8.34
C GLY A 276 10.43 -13.41 9.23
N ASN A 277 10.93 -12.76 10.26
CA ASN A 277 10.17 -11.78 11.02
C ASN A 277 9.83 -10.61 10.07
N CYS A 278 8.56 -10.45 9.74
CA CYS A 278 8.03 -9.34 8.92
C CYS A 278 8.21 -7.95 9.57
N LEU A 279 9.04 -7.87 10.61
CA LEU A 279 9.21 -6.69 11.47
C LEU A 279 10.42 -5.81 11.11
N LEU A 280 11.11 -6.06 9.98
CA LEU A 280 12.37 -5.38 9.69
C LEU A 280 12.26 -3.97 9.12
N TYR A 281 11.07 -3.50 8.83
CA TYR A 281 10.86 -2.12 8.42
C TYR A 281 9.83 -1.43 9.31
N THR A 282 10.07 -1.50 10.62
CA THR A 282 9.40 -0.62 11.55
C THR A 282 9.73 0.82 11.12
N SER A 283 8.70 1.63 10.99
CA SER A 283 8.88 3.09 11.07
C SER A 283 9.81 3.35 12.24
N PRO A 284 10.87 4.16 12.11
CA PRO A 284 11.64 4.53 13.30
C PRO A 284 10.63 5.08 14.29
N SER A 285 10.39 4.31 15.36
CA SER A 285 9.54 4.74 16.44
C SER A 285 10.10 6.08 16.91
N PRO A 286 9.28 7.06 17.30
CA PRO A 286 9.79 8.25 17.99
C PRO A 286 10.69 7.93 19.19
N ARG A 287 10.68 6.66 19.66
CA ARG A 287 11.56 6.15 20.74
C ARG A 287 12.94 5.76 20.27
N ASP A 288 13.12 5.38 19.00
CA ASP A 288 14.41 4.87 18.50
C ASP A 288 15.46 5.97 18.28
N GLY A 289 15.02 7.23 18.14
CA GLY A 289 15.91 8.41 18.06
C GLY A 289 16.55 8.84 19.39
N LEU A 290 16.21 8.20 20.51
CA LEU A 290 16.71 8.57 21.85
C LEU A 290 17.80 7.63 22.40
N LEU A 291 18.17 6.57 21.70
CA LEU A 291 19.11 5.55 22.21
C LEU A 291 20.44 5.44 21.44
N SER A 292 20.74 6.36 20.53
CA SER A 292 22.09 6.41 19.92
C SER A 292 22.83 7.68 20.38
N ARG A 293 23.33 7.66 21.59
CA ARG A 293 24.53 8.38 22.06
C ARG A 293 25.25 7.55 23.10
#